data_9c573a201ef2cbd7a7e3da0b70b78437
#
_entry.id   9c573a201ef2cbd7a7e3da0b70b78437
#
_cell.length_a   1.000
_cell.length_b   1.000
_cell.length_c   1.000
_cell.angle_alpha   90.00
_cell.angle_beta   90.00
_cell.angle_gamma   90.00
#
_symmetry.space_group_name_H-M   'P 1'
#
loop_
_entity.id
_entity.type
_entity.pdbx_description
1 polymer ?
#
loop_
_entity_poly.entity_id
_entity_poly.type
_entity_poly.pdbx_seq_one_letter_code
_entity_poly.pdbx_strand_id
1 'polypeptide(L)'
;MTLRGIVMPVFWSCLLGCAWSGVSAQGPKPSPGAPPKVLLLVQQQMLPGKAAERQRLEVETSRRFDEFNVPITWIELEAVTGPPRALFFDPASSLEELDRAGAMLANVFSARPELAQQQQQIEERLASSRTVVAVRRDELSFGAERIDLTKARYLRITVVSLRPGRERDFAEAETRRRAGADSARAVYEVNAGLEQPTFLIVEPLRSLQDVDKGIEIQRKEEQGLEEGDRKRIDEILREAYVSIESNLYAIHPEMSHVSKEFAAGDPGYWIQK
;
A
#
# COMPACT_ATOMS: atom_id res chain seq x y z
N MET A 1 21.71 -35.38 10.72
CA MET A 1 21.20 -35.33 9.32
C MET A 1 19.83 -34.69 9.38
N THR A 2 19.80 -33.36 9.45
CA THR A 2 18.59 -32.53 9.67
C THR A 2 18.20 -31.90 8.34
N LEU A 3 17.06 -32.33 7.80
CA LEU A 3 16.45 -31.73 6.62
C LEU A 3 16.08 -30.27 6.96
N ARG A 4 16.82 -29.34 6.41
CA ARG A 4 16.40 -27.94 6.32
C ARG A 4 15.30 -27.86 5.26
N GLY A 5 14.10 -27.55 5.70
CA GLY A 5 12.98 -27.29 4.81
C GLY A 5 13.27 -26.07 3.96
N ILE A 6 13.23 -26.26 2.65
CA ILE A 6 13.20 -25.20 1.65
C ILE A 6 11.86 -24.49 1.85
N VAL A 7 11.89 -23.28 2.35
CA VAL A 7 10.71 -22.38 2.32
C VAL A 7 10.58 -21.93 0.88
N MET A 8 9.80 -22.69 0.11
CA MET A 8 9.33 -22.22 -1.19
C MET A 8 8.45 -20.97 -0.97
N PRO A 9 8.57 -19.95 -1.83
CA PRO A 9 7.60 -18.87 -1.84
C PRO A 9 6.23 -19.50 -2.05
N VAL A 10 5.32 -19.29 -1.09
CA VAL A 10 3.92 -19.73 -1.20
C VAL A 10 3.27 -18.82 -2.21
N PHE A 11 3.46 -19.11 -3.49
CA PHE A 11 2.66 -18.59 -4.56
C PHE A 11 1.52 -19.57 -4.85
N TRP A 12 0.37 -19.12 -4.51
CA TRP A 12 -0.97 -19.40 -4.98
C TRP A 12 -1.12 -20.58 -5.96
N SER A 13 -1.63 -21.68 -5.47
CA SER A 13 -2.22 -22.72 -6.33
C SER A 13 -3.70 -22.84 -6.04
N CYS A 14 -4.49 -22.82 -7.11
CA CYS A 14 -5.86 -23.21 -7.29
C CYS A 14 -6.98 -22.24 -6.93
N LEU A 15 -7.49 -21.58 -7.96
CA LEU A 15 -8.93 -21.45 -8.18
C LEU A 15 -9.26 -21.74 -9.64
N LEU A 16 -9.97 -22.86 -9.83
CA LEU A 16 -10.50 -23.36 -11.11
C LEU A 16 -11.54 -22.40 -11.68
N GLY A 17 -11.48 -22.25 -13.01
CA GLY A 17 -12.22 -21.33 -13.81
C GLY A 17 -13.74 -21.44 -13.79
N CYS A 18 -14.35 -20.27 -13.92
CA CYS A 18 -15.61 -20.09 -14.62
C CYS A 18 -15.43 -18.93 -15.60
N ALA A 19 -15.40 -19.26 -16.88
CA ALA A 19 -15.37 -18.25 -17.96
C ALA A 19 -16.73 -17.54 -17.99
N TRP A 20 -16.76 -16.30 -17.55
CA TRP A 20 -17.84 -15.36 -17.83
C TRP A 20 -17.32 -14.31 -18.79
N SER A 21 -17.79 -14.41 -20.06
CA SER A 21 -17.56 -13.39 -21.10
C SER A 21 -18.44 -12.18 -20.79
N GLY A 22 -17.98 -11.28 -19.93
CA GLY A 22 -18.59 -9.99 -19.68
C GLY A 22 -17.87 -8.93 -20.52
N VAL A 23 -18.57 -8.33 -21.48
CA VAL A 23 -18.13 -7.11 -22.17
C VAL A 23 -18.04 -6.00 -21.11
N SER A 24 -16.85 -5.74 -20.62
CA SER A 24 -16.58 -4.60 -19.73
C SER A 24 -16.51 -3.35 -20.59
N ALA A 25 -17.51 -2.47 -20.44
CA ALA A 25 -17.39 -1.09 -20.87
C ALA A 25 -16.21 -0.48 -20.10
N GLN A 26 -15.09 -0.24 -20.78
CA GLN A 26 -13.94 0.44 -20.20
C GLN A 26 -14.33 1.87 -19.88
N GLY A 27 -14.56 2.15 -18.62
CA GLY A 27 -14.63 3.52 -18.11
C GLY A 27 -13.32 4.29 -18.39
N PRO A 28 -13.30 5.61 -18.25
CA PRO A 28 -12.09 6.40 -18.47
C PRO A 28 -10.94 5.84 -17.64
N LYS A 29 -9.79 5.63 -18.30
CA LYS A 29 -8.59 5.11 -17.65
C LYS A 29 -8.21 6.03 -16.49
N PRO A 30 -8.05 5.51 -15.25
CA PRO A 30 -7.70 6.36 -14.12
C PRO A 30 -6.37 7.08 -14.36
N SER A 31 -6.23 8.28 -13.76
CA SER A 31 -4.95 9.01 -13.79
C SER A 31 -3.82 8.13 -13.22
N PRO A 32 -2.62 8.15 -13.81
CA PRO A 32 -1.49 7.36 -13.32
C PRO A 32 -1.18 7.54 -11.82
N GLY A 33 -1.42 8.76 -11.29
CA GLY A 33 -1.22 9.08 -9.88
C GLY A 33 -2.45 8.85 -8.99
N ALA A 34 -3.56 8.35 -9.52
CA ALA A 34 -4.74 8.07 -8.71
C ALA A 34 -4.51 6.88 -7.76
N PRO A 35 -5.15 6.88 -6.56
CA PRO A 35 -5.09 5.73 -5.66
C PRO A 35 -5.60 4.46 -6.37
N PRO A 36 -4.87 3.34 -6.30
CA PRO A 36 -5.26 2.11 -6.97
C PRO A 36 -6.57 1.55 -6.41
N LYS A 37 -7.29 0.74 -7.20
CA LYS A 37 -8.50 0.06 -6.74
C LYS A 37 -8.18 -1.13 -5.84
N VAL A 38 -7.11 -1.84 -6.16
CA VAL A 38 -6.57 -2.95 -5.39
C VAL A 38 -5.13 -2.63 -5.03
N LEU A 39 -4.77 -2.93 -3.80
CA LEU A 39 -3.45 -2.68 -3.25
C LEU A 39 -2.88 -3.98 -2.71
N LEU A 40 -1.72 -4.38 -3.21
CA LEU A 40 -0.88 -5.37 -2.57
C LEU A 40 0.19 -4.62 -1.77
N LEU A 41 0.24 -4.87 -0.47
CA LEU A 41 1.30 -4.36 0.40
C LEU A 41 2.18 -5.52 0.84
N VAL A 42 3.48 -5.45 0.54
CA VAL A 42 4.47 -6.39 1.10
C VAL A 42 5.25 -5.66 2.18
N GLN A 43 5.01 -6.04 3.41
CA GLN A 43 5.71 -5.49 4.57
C GLN A 43 6.92 -6.36 4.90
N GLN A 44 8.09 -5.74 4.96
CA GLN A 44 9.36 -6.40 5.27
C GLN A 44 9.99 -5.78 6.52
N GLN A 45 10.39 -6.63 7.46
CA GLN A 45 11.19 -6.25 8.60
C GLN A 45 12.62 -6.73 8.41
N MET A 46 13.59 -5.84 8.48
CA MET A 46 14.99 -6.15 8.28
C MET A 46 15.61 -6.81 9.52
N LEU A 47 16.58 -7.68 9.31
CA LEU A 47 17.49 -8.13 10.37
C LEU A 47 18.31 -6.93 10.88
N PRO A 48 18.67 -6.89 12.16
CA PRO A 48 19.51 -5.83 12.72
C PRO A 48 20.80 -5.65 11.93
N GLY A 49 21.11 -4.41 11.54
CA GLY A 49 22.31 -4.06 10.78
C GLY A 49 22.28 -4.41 9.29
N LYS A 50 21.16 -4.94 8.77
CA LYS A 50 21.05 -5.37 7.35
C LYS A 50 20.34 -4.36 6.43
N ALA A 51 19.81 -3.28 6.97
CA ALA A 51 19.05 -2.30 6.17
C ALA A 51 19.84 -1.73 4.98
N ALA A 52 21.08 -1.27 5.19
CA ALA A 52 21.88 -0.68 4.13
C ALA A 52 22.27 -1.69 3.02
N GLU A 53 22.50 -2.96 3.39
CA GLU A 53 22.78 -4.02 2.40
C GLU A 53 21.53 -4.30 1.56
N ARG A 54 20.36 -4.37 2.21
CA ARG A 54 19.09 -4.56 1.53
C ARG A 54 18.79 -3.40 0.57
N GLN A 55 18.92 -2.15 1.02
CA GLN A 55 18.69 -0.97 0.17
C GLN A 55 19.53 -1.01 -1.12
N ARG A 56 20.82 -1.38 -1.02
CA ARG A 56 21.67 -1.50 -2.22
C ARG A 56 21.16 -2.55 -3.20
N LEU A 57 20.71 -3.69 -2.69
CA LEU A 57 20.15 -4.76 -3.52
C LEU A 57 18.84 -4.33 -4.17
N GLU A 58 17.97 -3.60 -3.46
CA GLU A 58 16.71 -3.10 -4.00
C GLU A 58 16.93 -2.05 -5.10
N VAL A 59 17.86 -1.12 -4.90
CA VAL A 59 18.27 -0.16 -5.96
C VAL A 59 18.75 -0.91 -7.20
N GLU A 60 19.59 -1.95 -7.03
CA GLU A 60 20.06 -2.76 -8.15
C GLU A 60 18.91 -3.54 -8.81
N THR A 61 17.98 -4.09 -8.01
CA THR A 61 16.79 -4.79 -8.53
C THR A 61 15.94 -3.86 -9.37
N SER A 62 15.59 -2.69 -8.85
CA SER A 62 14.79 -1.68 -9.57
C SER A 62 15.44 -1.31 -10.91
N ARG A 63 16.75 -1.07 -10.91
CA ARG A 63 17.49 -0.75 -12.15
C ARG A 63 17.46 -1.91 -13.17
N ARG A 64 17.64 -3.16 -12.72
CA ARG A 64 17.59 -4.33 -13.61
C ARG A 64 16.18 -4.54 -14.19
N PHE A 65 15.13 -4.26 -13.41
CA PHE A 65 13.77 -4.31 -13.93
C PHE A 65 13.54 -3.26 -15.01
N ASP A 66 14.09 -2.04 -14.85
CA ASP A 66 14.10 -1.01 -15.90
C ASP A 66 14.85 -1.48 -17.16
N GLU A 67 16.08 -2.03 -17.00
CA GLU A 67 16.91 -2.55 -18.11
C GLU A 67 16.19 -3.65 -18.90
N PHE A 68 15.50 -4.55 -18.21
CA PHE A 68 14.77 -5.65 -18.82
C PHE A 68 13.36 -5.28 -19.28
N ASN A 69 12.93 -4.03 -19.07
CA ASN A 69 11.59 -3.55 -19.36
C ASN A 69 10.50 -4.46 -18.76
N VAL A 70 10.66 -4.87 -17.51
CA VAL A 70 9.70 -5.72 -16.80
C VAL A 70 8.44 -4.90 -16.50
N PRO A 71 7.25 -5.29 -16.98
CA PRO A 71 6.03 -4.48 -16.83
C PRO A 71 5.31 -4.73 -15.49
N ILE A 72 6.06 -4.77 -14.40
CA ILE A 72 5.57 -4.88 -13.02
C ILE A 72 5.99 -3.61 -12.32
N THR A 73 5.12 -2.99 -11.54
CA THR A 73 5.39 -1.71 -10.89
C THR A 73 5.16 -1.80 -9.39
N TRP A 74 6.01 -1.11 -8.64
CA TRP A 74 5.85 -0.90 -7.21
C TRP A 74 6.41 0.45 -6.78
N ILE A 75 5.92 0.95 -5.67
CA ILE A 75 6.52 2.08 -4.94
C ILE A 75 7.10 1.52 -3.65
N GLU A 76 8.39 1.74 -3.41
CA GLU A 76 9.01 1.34 -2.16
C GLU A 76 8.99 2.47 -1.15
N LEU A 77 8.68 2.11 0.09
CA LEU A 77 8.48 2.97 1.23
C LEU A 77 9.33 2.47 2.39
N GLU A 78 9.99 3.38 3.11
CA GLU A 78 10.65 3.04 4.37
C GLU A 78 10.03 3.80 5.54
N ALA A 79 9.90 3.12 6.68
CA ALA A 79 9.30 3.69 7.88
C ALA A 79 10.14 4.84 8.43
N VAL A 80 9.53 6.03 8.53
CA VAL A 80 10.08 7.19 9.23
C VAL A 80 9.72 7.11 10.73
N THR A 81 8.55 6.55 11.03
CA THR A 81 8.07 6.34 12.40
C THR A 81 7.70 4.88 12.63
N GLY A 82 7.64 4.47 13.89
CA GLY A 82 7.37 3.09 14.28
C GLY A 82 8.58 2.16 14.12
N PRO A 83 8.38 0.84 14.11
CA PRO A 83 9.46 -0.13 13.93
C PRO A 83 10.10 -0.01 12.54
N PRO A 84 11.44 -0.20 12.42
CA PRO A 84 12.13 -0.19 11.12
C PRO A 84 11.54 -1.25 10.19
N ARG A 85 10.92 -0.81 9.10
CA ARG A 85 10.32 -1.68 8.09
C ARG A 85 10.29 -1.01 6.73
N ALA A 86 10.30 -1.82 5.68
CA ALA A 86 10.01 -1.39 4.33
C ALA A 86 8.64 -1.91 3.90
N LEU A 87 7.98 -1.18 3.01
CA LEU A 87 6.74 -1.57 2.37
C LEU A 87 6.90 -1.45 0.86
N PHE A 88 6.47 -2.49 0.14
CA PHE A 88 6.17 -2.36 -1.28
C PHE A 88 4.68 -2.05 -1.42
N PHE A 89 4.39 -0.99 -2.12
CA PHE A 89 3.04 -0.54 -2.44
C PHE A 89 2.81 -0.84 -3.92
N ASP A 90 2.16 -1.98 -4.18
CA ASP A 90 1.96 -2.49 -5.54
C ASP A 90 0.53 -2.19 -5.98
N PRO A 91 0.36 -1.25 -6.92
CA PRO A 91 -0.96 -0.84 -7.37
C PRO A 91 -1.54 -1.82 -8.40
N ALA A 92 -2.83 -2.12 -8.29
CA ALA A 92 -3.57 -2.86 -9.30
C ALA A 92 -4.99 -2.32 -9.48
N SER A 93 -5.57 -2.56 -10.65
CA SER A 93 -6.97 -2.22 -10.95
C SER A 93 -7.94 -3.32 -10.55
N SER A 94 -7.45 -4.56 -10.37
CA SER A 94 -8.24 -5.73 -10.00
C SER A 94 -7.37 -6.83 -9.38
N LEU A 95 -8.01 -7.80 -8.72
CA LEU A 95 -7.34 -9.00 -8.22
C LEU A 95 -6.78 -9.86 -9.37
N GLU A 96 -7.45 -9.87 -10.52
CA GLU A 96 -6.97 -10.56 -11.72
C GLU A 96 -5.65 -9.94 -12.23
N GLU A 97 -5.48 -8.64 -12.12
CA GLU A 97 -4.23 -7.97 -12.46
C GLU A 97 -3.09 -8.38 -11.52
N LEU A 98 -3.36 -8.50 -10.21
CA LEU A 98 -2.39 -9.03 -9.25
C LEU A 98 -1.98 -10.47 -9.58
N ASP A 99 -2.93 -11.33 -9.94
CA ASP A 99 -2.65 -12.72 -10.33
C ASP A 99 -1.75 -12.78 -11.57
N ARG A 100 -2.06 -11.96 -12.59
CA ARG A 100 -1.23 -11.83 -13.79
C ARG A 100 0.17 -11.30 -13.49
N ALA A 101 0.28 -10.30 -12.62
CA ALA A 101 1.57 -9.75 -12.20
C ALA A 101 2.41 -10.80 -11.47
N GLY A 102 1.80 -11.60 -10.59
CA GLY A 102 2.46 -12.71 -9.90
C GLY A 102 2.98 -13.77 -10.86
N ALA A 103 2.16 -14.21 -11.83
CA ALA A 103 2.58 -15.16 -12.87
C ALA A 103 3.71 -14.60 -13.74
N MET A 104 3.64 -13.31 -14.08
CA MET A 104 4.69 -12.63 -14.84
C MET A 104 6.00 -12.56 -14.06
N LEU A 105 5.96 -12.22 -12.78
CA LEU A 105 7.14 -12.18 -11.90
C LEU A 105 7.81 -13.55 -11.80
N ALA A 106 7.02 -14.63 -11.65
CA ALA A 106 7.52 -16.00 -11.64
C ALA A 106 8.24 -16.36 -12.96
N ASN A 107 7.69 -15.95 -14.10
CA ASN A 107 8.31 -16.13 -15.41
C ASN A 107 9.61 -15.33 -15.55
N VAL A 108 9.65 -14.09 -15.05
CA VAL A 108 10.86 -13.26 -15.04
C VAL A 108 11.97 -13.94 -14.24
N PHE A 109 11.70 -14.42 -13.04
CA PHE A 109 12.68 -15.11 -12.20
C PHE A 109 13.14 -16.44 -12.81
N SER A 110 12.25 -17.19 -13.48
CA SER A 110 12.63 -18.40 -14.21
C SER A 110 13.53 -18.12 -15.39
N ALA A 111 13.28 -17.03 -16.14
CA ALA A 111 14.07 -16.65 -17.30
C ALA A 111 15.37 -15.91 -16.94
N ARG A 112 15.50 -15.42 -15.72
CA ARG A 112 16.59 -14.58 -15.23
C ARG A 112 17.10 -15.07 -13.87
N PRO A 113 17.93 -16.13 -13.83
CA PRO A 113 18.43 -16.70 -12.57
C PRO A 113 19.17 -15.69 -11.69
N GLU A 114 19.80 -14.68 -12.31
CA GLU A 114 20.49 -13.59 -11.60
C GLU A 114 19.54 -12.72 -10.77
N LEU A 115 18.31 -12.49 -11.24
CA LEU A 115 17.27 -11.79 -10.47
C LEU A 115 16.74 -12.66 -9.33
N ALA A 116 16.55 -13.96 -9.58
CA ALA A 116 16.13 -14.90 -8.54
C ALA A 116 17.19 -15.00 -7.42
N GLN A 117 18.47 -15.03 -7.77
CA GLN A 117 19.57 -15.03 -6.80
C GLN A 117 19.62 -13.73 -6.00
N GLN A 118 19.39 -12.59 -6.64
CA GLN A 118 19.33 -11.30 -5.98
C GLN A 118 18.15 -11.22 -5.02
N GLN A 119 16.98 -11.69 -5.42
CA GLN A 119 15.81 -11.80 -4.55
C GLN A 119 16.11 -12.67 -3.32
N GLN A 120 16.77 -13.81 -3.49
CA GLN A 120 17.18 -14.65 -2.37
C GLN A 120 18.14 -13.90 -1.43
N GLN A 121 19.08 -13.13 -1.96
CA GLN A 121 19.96 -12.30 -1.13
C GLN A 121 19.20 -11.25 -0.32
N ILE A 122 18.15 -10.64 -0.89
CA ILE A 122 17.29 -9.72 -0.16
C ILE A 122 16.57 -10.46 0.97
N GLU A 123 15.97 -11.60 0.70
CA GLU A 123 15.26 -12.43 1.68
C GLU A 123 16.13 -12.86 2.86
N GLU A 124 17.41 -13.15 2.63
CA GLU A 124 18.37 -13.48 3.69
C GLU A 124 18.64 -12.31 4.66
N ARG A 125 18.21 -11.09 4.33
CA ARG A 125 18.37 -9.88 5.15
C ARG A 125 17.08 -9.52 5.89
N LEU A 126 16.03 -10.31 5.71
CA LEU A 126 14.74 -10.09 6.35
C LEU A 126 14.58 -10.94 7.60
N ALA A 127 14.04 -10.34 8.65
CA ALA A 127 13.56 -11.04 9.84
C ALA A 127 12.16 -11.61 9.61
N SER A 128 11.34 -10.89 8.84
CA SER A 128 10.00 -11.33 8.45
C SER A 128 9.52 -10.60 7.21
N SER A 129 8.59 -11.23 6.50
CA SER A 129 7.84 -10.63 5.40
C SER A 129 6.36 -10.98 5.55
N ARG A 130 5.47 -10.03 5.25
CA ARG A 130 4.02 -10.21 5.27
C ARG A 130 3.41 -9.54 4.07
N THR A 131 2.54 -10.25 3.37
CA THR A 131 1.77 -9.73 2.25
C THR A 131 0.34 -9.47 2.67
N VAL A 132 -0.18 -8.29 2.30
CA VAL A 132 -1.54 -7.85 2.58
C VAL A 132 -2.22 -7.48 1.27
N VAL A 133 -3.44 -7.96 1.07
CA VAL A 133 -4.29 -7.58 -0.06
C VAL A 133 -5.44 -6.74 0.47
N ALA A 134 -5.64 -5.56 -0.11
CA ALA A 134 -6.70 -4.65 0.28
C ALA A 134 -7.40 -4.05 -0.93
N VAL A 135 -8.70 -3.80 -0.80
CA VAL A 135 -9.55 -3.24 -1.86
C VAL A 135 -10.07 -1.89 -1.41
N ARG A 136 -9.97 -0.88 -2.30
CA ARG A 136 -10.42 0.48 -1.99
C ARG A 136 -11.94 0.52 -1.83
N ARG A 137 -12.36 1.20 -0.78
CA ARG A 137 -13.74 1.51 -0.46
C ARG A 137 -14.01 2.95 -0.88
N ASP A 138 -14.54 3.13 -2.09
CA ASP A 138 -14.76 4.46 -2.68
C ASP A 138 -15.71 5.30 -1.84
N GLU A 139 -16.73 4.68 -1.24
CA GLU A 139 -17.71 5.33 -0.39
C GLU A 139 -17.15 5.79 0.97
N LEU A 140 -16.03 5.22 1.41
CA LEU A 140 -15.34 5.63 2.64
C LEU A 140 -14.16 6.56 2.36
N SER A 141 -13.69 6.58 1.10
CA SER A 141 -12.64 7.49 0.65
C SER A 141 -13.21 8.87 0.38
N PHE A 142 -12.48 9.92 0.73
CA PHE A 142 -12.91 11.28 0.40
C PHE A 142 -11.75 12.14 -0.09
N GLY A 143 -12.05 13.07 -1.02
CA GLY A 143 -11.03 13.80 -1.74
C GLY A 143 -10.07 12.92 -2.53
N ALA A 144 -10.41 11.64 -2.77
CA ALA A 144 -9.54 10.68 -3.45
C ALA A 144 -9.22 11.11 -4.90
N GLU A 145 -10.10 11.87 -5.53
CA GLU A 145 -9.90 12.48 -6.86
C GLU A 145 -8.84 13.58 -6.86
N ARG A 146 -8.49 14.12 -5.69
CA ARG A 146 -7.43 15.12 -5.49
C ARG A 146 -6.07 14.49 -5.19
N ILE A 147 -6.05 13.17 -4.95
CA ILE A 147 -4.83 12.43 -4.66
C ILE A 147 -4.05 12.23 -5.96
N ASP A 148 -2.80 12.67 -5.94
CA ASP A 148 -1.81 12.41 -6.97
C ASP A 148 -0.55 11.81 -6.33
N LEU A 149 -0.44 10.48 -6.38
CA LEU A 149 0.68 9.72 -5.82
C LEU A 149 2.01 10.07 -6.51
N THR A 150 1.98 10.58 -7.75
CA THR A 150 3.21 10.97 -8.44
C THR A 150 3.92 12.14 -7.73
N LYS A 151 3.17 12.95 -6.98
CA LYS A 151 3.66 14.12 -6.23
C LYS A 151 3.99 13.79 -4.77
N ALA A 152 3.66 12.59 -4.31
CA ALA A 152 3.92 12.19 -2.94
C ALA A 152 5.43 12.01 -2.67
N ARG A 153 5.84 12.35 -1.47
CA ARG A 153 7.18 12.09 -0.91
C ARG A 153 7.09 11.19 0.30
N TYR A 154 5.93 11.20 0.93
CA TYR A 154 5.60 10.37 2.08
C TYR A 154 4.19 9.83 1.94
N LEU A 155 3.95 8.67 2.56
CA LEU A 155 2.60 8.17 2.83
C LEU A 155 2.42 8.06 4.34
N ARG A 156 1.32 8.62 4.85
CA ARG A 156 0.81 8.21 6.15
C ARG A 156 -0.12 7.03 5.92
N ILE A 157 0.18 5.91 6.58
CA ILE A 157 -0.65 4.71 6.53
C ILE A 157 -1.14 4.43 7.94
N THR A 158 -2.46 4.48 8.12
CA THR A 158 -3.12 4.15 9.37
C THR A 158 -3.81 2.81 9.21
N VAL A 159 -3.44 1.86 10.07
CA VAL A 159 -4.07 0.54 10.17
C VAL A 159 -5.10 0.61 11.29
N VAL A 160 -6.35 0.33 10.97
CA VAL A 160 -7.47 0.30 11.91
C VAL A 160 -7.98 -1.12 12.01
N SER A 161 -7.78 -1.75 13.17
CA SER A 161 -8.34 -3.08 13.46
C SER A 161 -9.60 -2.95 14.28
N LEU A 162 -10.64 -3.69 13.90
CA LEU A 162 -11.94 -3.62 14.51
C LEU A 162 -12.31 -4.94 15.20
N ARG A 163 -13.27 -4.87 16.11
CA ARG A 163 -13.94 -6.08 16.62
C ARG A 163 -14.79 -6.70 15.51
N PRO A 164 -14.89 -8.03 15.44
CA PRO A 164 -15.73 -8.71 14.45
C PRO A 164 -17.16 -8.19 14.42
N GLY A 165 -17.69 -7.95 13.22
CA GLY A 165 -19.05 -7.47 13.00
C GLY A 165 -19.25 -5.95 13.19
N ARG A 166 -18.16 -5.18 13.38
CA ARG A 166 -18.22 -3.73 13.61
C ARG A 166 -17.80 -2.89 12.40
N GLU A 167 -17.76 -3.46 11.20
CA GLU A 167 -17.37 -2.79 9.97
C GLU A 167 -18.31 -1.63 9.61
N ARG A 168 -19.62 -1.79 9.95
CA ARG A 168 -20.62 -0.74 9.74
C ARG A 168 -20.39 0.47 10.63
N ASP A 169 -19.92 0.25 11.86
CA ASP A 169 -19.61 1.33 12.80
C ASP A 169 -18.43 2.15 12.29
N PHE A 170 -17.40 1.48 11.75
CA PHE A 170 -16.29 2.18 11.09
C PHE A 170 -16.79 3.03 9.91
N ALA A 171 -17.62 2.45 9.04
CA ALA A 171 -18.20 3.15 7.90
C ALA A 171 -19.05 4.36 8.35
N GLU A 172 -19.82 4.22 9.43
CA GLU A 172 -20.59 5.31 10.03
C GLU A 172 -19.67 6.43 10.53
N ALA A 173 -18.60 6.09 11.27
CA ALA A 173 -17.64 7.06 11.79
C ALA A 173 -16.93 7.82 10.66
N GLU A 174 -16.47 7.13 9.60
CA GLU A 174 -15.84 7.76 8.45
C GLU A 174 -16.81 8.68 7.67
N THR A 175 -18.08 8.27 7.53
CA THR A 175 -19.10 9.09 6.88
C THR A 175 -19.39 10.38 7.65
N ARG A 176 -19.45 10.31 8.99
CA ARG A 176 -19.65 11.50 9.85
C ARG A 176 -18.46 12.45 9.79
N ARG A 177 -17.23 11.92 9.80
CA ARG A 177 -16.00 12.73 9.64
C ARG A 177 -15.92 13.42 8.29
N ARG A 178 -16.43 12.78 7.22
CA ARG A 178 -16.42 13.33 5.87
C ARG A 178 -17.14 14.66 5.72
N ALA A 179 -18.19 14.91 6.51
CA ALA A 179 -19.07 16.07 6.37
C ALA A 179 -18.37 17.44 6.51
N GLY A 180 -17.16 17.49 7.10
CA GLY A 180 -16.35 18.71 7.22
C GLY A 180 -14.92 18.56 6.72
N ALA A 181 -14.60 17.45 6.01
CA ALA A 181 -13.22 17.09 5.70
C ALA A 181 -12.63 17.87 4.53
N ASP A 182 -11.53 18.57 4.80
CA ASP A 182 -10.67 19.23 3.80
C ASP A 182 -9.49 18.35 3.38
N SER A 183 -9.23 17.29 4.16
CA SER A 183 -8.20 16.27 3.90
C SER A 183 -8.61 15.33 2.76
N ALA A 184 -7.62 14.76 2.06
CA ALA A 184 -7.82 13.75 1.03
C ALA A 184 -7.21 12.43 1.48
N ARG A 185 -8.00 11.35 1.47
CA ARG A 185 -7.54 10.01 1.85
C ARG A 185 -8.24 8.89 1.11
N ALA A 186 -7.49 7.83 0.85
CA ALA A 186 -8.03 6.59 0.30
C ALA A 186 -8.16 5.55 1.41
N VAL A 187 -9.34 4.95 1.52
CA VAL A 187 -9.63 3.89 2.51
C VAL A 187 -9.70 2.56 1.80
N TYR A 188 -8.99 1.58 2.33
CA TYR A 188 -8.95 0.21 1.81
C TYR A 188 -9.43 -0.75 2.88
N GLU A 189 -10.27 -1.68 2.50
CA GLU A 189 -10.62 -2.83 3.33
C GLU A 189 -9.65 -3.97 3.06
N VAL A 190 -9.06 -4.51 4.12
CA VAL A 190 -8.16 -5.66 4.01
C VAL A 190 -8.96 -6.92 3.74
N ASN A 191 -8.59 -7.66 2.68
CA ASN A 191 -9.22 -8.93 2.33
C ASN A 191 -8.39 -10.13 2.79
N ALA A 192 -7.06 -9.98 2.88
CA ALA A 192 -6.15 -11.03 3.32
C ALA A 192 -4.85 -10.44 3.89
N GLY A 193 -4.17 -11.21 4.74
CA GLY A 193 -2.83 -10.92 5.25
C GLY A 193 -2.79 -10.25 6.63
N LEU A 194 -3.89 -9.71 7.13
CA LEU A 194 -4.05 -9.21 8.50
C LEU A 194 -5.28 -9.84 9.15
N GLU A 195 -5.37 -9.72 10.48
CA GLU A 195 -6.59 -10.06 11.21
C GLU A 195 -7.75 -9.18 10.71
N GLN A 196 -8.94 -9.75 10.64
CA GLN A 196 -10.10 -9.05 10.10
C GLN A 196 -11.17 -8.89 11.17
N PRO A 197 -11.95 -7.79 11.10
CA PRO A 197 -11.90 -6.75 10.06
C PRO A 197 -10.80 -5.72 10.30
N THR A 198 -10.08 -5.36 9.24
CA THR A 198 -9.04 -4.32 9.27
C THR A 198 -9.18 -3.40 8.05
N PHE A 199 -8.95 -2.11 8.27
CA PHE A 199 -8.93 -1.10 7.22
C PHE A 199 -7.58 -0.38 7.19
N LEU A 200 -7.16 0.04 6.00
CA LEU A 200 -6.01 0.90 5.79
C LEU A 200 -6.49 2.26 5.33
N ILE A 201 -6.04 3.32 5.97
CA ILE A 201 -6.25 4.70 5.53
C ILE A 201 -4.92 5.20 5.01
N VAL A 202 -4.87 5.59 3.73
CA VAL A 202 -3.66 6.04 3.03
C VAL A 202 -3.80 7.51 2.70
N GLU A 203 -2.87 8.32 3.20
CA GLU A 203 -2.80 9.77 3.01
C GLU A 203 -1.44 10.13 2.41
N PRO A 204 -1.39 10.56 1.15
CA PRO A 204 -0.14 11.02 0.53
C PRO A 204 0.21 12.44 0.99
N LEU A 205 1.50 12.66 1.21
CA LEU A 205 2.05 13.92 1.68
C LEU A 205 3.22 14.33 0.76
N ARG A 206 3.31 15.62 0.43
CA ARG A 206 4.38 16.16 -0.41
C ARG A 206 5.63 16.54 0.39
N SER A 207 5.48 16.71 1.69
CA SER A 207 6.54 17.09 2.61
C SER A 207 6.19 16.75 4.04
N LEU A 208 7.17 16.76 4.95
CA LEU A 208 6.91 16.66 6.40
C LEU A 208 6.11 17.85 6.93
N GLN A 209 6.19 19.03 6.28
CA GLN A 209 5.37 20.18 6.65
C GLN A 209 3.86 19.89 6.46
N ASP A 210 3.50 18.98 5.53
CA ASP A 210 2.10 18.60 5.34
C ASP A 210 1.57 17.78 6.50
N VAL A 211 2.45 17.17 7.32
CA VAL A 211 2.06 16.53 8.59
C VAL A 211 1.52 17.57 9.57
N ASP A 212 2.20 18.70 9.71
CA ASP A 212 1.78 19.80 10.60
C ASP A 212 0.43 20.37 10.14
N LYS A 213 0.30 20.62 8.82
CA LYS A 213 -0.97 21.07 8.23
C LYS A 213 -2.09 20.05 8.45
N GLY A 214 -1.78 18.75 8.29
CA GLY A 214 -2.74 17.68 8.53
C GLY A 214 -3.25 17.66 9.98
N ILE A 215 -2.39 17.90 10.97
CA ILE A 215 -2.78 18.02 12.37
C ILE A 215 -3.73 19.22 12.59
N GLU A 216 -3.42 20.37 11.97
CA GLU A 216 -4.29 21.55 12.06
C GLU A 216 -5.65 21.32 11.39
N ILE A 217 -5.65 20.69 10.19
CA ILE A 217 -6.88 20.33 9.48
C ILE A 217 -7.71 19.39 10.34
N GLN A 218 -7.12 18.32 10.86
CA GLN A 218 -7.82 17.35 11.71
C GLN A 218 -8.44 18.02 12.93
N ARG A 219 -7.73 18.93 13.61
CA ARG A 219 -8.28 19.69 14.74
C ARG A 219 -9.48 20.55 14.36
N LYS A 220 -9.42 21.22 13.19
CA LYS A 220 -10.54 22.00 12.68
C LYS A 220 -11.74 21.12 12.32
N GLU A 221 -11.49 19.99 11.68
CA GLU A 221 -12.53 18.99 11.37
C GLU A 221 -13.22 18.50 12.64
N GLU A 222 -12.43 18.13 13.68
CA GLU A 222 -12.96 17.68 14.98
C GLU A 222 -13.76 18.79 15.70
N GLN A 223 -13.29 20.05 15.62
CA GLN A 223 -14.01 21.21 16.20
C GLN A 223 -15.29 21.55 15.43
N GLY A 224 -15.29 21.32 14.11
CA GLY A 224 -16.44 21.56 13.24
C GLY A 224 -17.55 20.51 13.33
N LEU A 225 -17.27 19.34 13.96
CA LEU A 225 -18.29 18.30 14.15
C LEU A 225 -19.38 18.78 15.10
N GLU A 226 -20.63 18.48 14.75
CA GLU A 226 -21.76 18.65 15.67
C GLU A 226 -21.56 17.77 16.93
N GLU A 227 -22.07 18.21 18.06
CA GLU A 227 -21.89 17.50 19.34
C GLU A 227 -22.41 16.06 19.28
N GLY A 228 -23.54 15.86 18.58
CA GLY A 228 -24.11 14.52 18.37
C GLY A 228 -23.19 13.59 17.58
N ASP A 229 -22.59 14.09 16.50
CA ASP A 229 -21.66 13.32 15.68
C ASP A 229 -20.38 12.99 16.44
N ARG A 230 -19.84 13.95 17.19
CA ARG A 230 -18.68 13.73 18.04
C ARG A 230 -18.92 12.64 19.09
N LYS A 231 -20.03 12.72 19.82
CA LYS A 231 -20.40 11.69 20.80
C LYS A 231 -20.53 10.32 20.16
N ARG A 232 -21.17 10.26 19.00
CA ARG A 232 -21.36 8.98 18.28
C ARG A 232 -20.05 8.40 17.80
N ILE A 233 -19.14 9.22 17.24
CA ILE A 233 -17.79 8.78 16.85
C ILE A 233 -17.01 8.26 18.07
N ASP A 234 -17.05 8.96 19.22
CA ASP A 234 -16.40 8.54 20.43
C ASP A 234 -16.91 7.20 20.98
N GLU A 235 -18.23 6.96 20.88
CA GLU A 235 -18.82 5.66 21.22
C GLU A 235 -18.29 4.56 20.30
N ILE A 236 -18.32 4.80 18.99
CA ILE A 236 -17.81 3.85 17.99
C ILE A 236 -16.34 3.53 18.26
N LEU A 237 -15.50 4.54 18.51
CA LEU A 237 -14.08 4.35 18.81
C LEU A 237 -13.87 3.42 20.02
N ARG A 238 -14.65 3.61 21.08
CA ARG A 238 -14.52 2.79 22.31
C ARG A 238 -15.05 1.35 22.09
N GLU A 239 -16.11 1.18 21.35
CA GLU A 239 -16.81 -0.09 21.25
C GLU A 239 -16.33 -0.97 20.08
N ALA A 240 -16.00 -0.34 18.94
CA ALA A 240 -15.71 -1.07 17.71
C ALA A 240 -14.20 -1.27 17.47
N TYR A 241 -13.38 -0.32 17.91
CA TYR A 241 -11.96 -0.36 17.58
C TYR A 241 -11.19 -1.26 18.57
N VAL A 242 -10.26 -2.05 18.00
CA VAL A 242 -9.28 -2.85 18.75
C VAL A 242 -7.97 -2.10 18.83
N SER A 243 -7.51 -1.57 17.69
CA SER A 243 -6.27 -0.79 17.63
C SER A 243 -6.30 0.20 16.46
N ILE A 244 -5.53 1.26 16.61
CA ILE A 244 -5.21 2.23 15.56
C ILE A 244 -3.68 2.39 15.59
N GLU A 245 -3.02 2.07 14.50
CA GLU A 245 -1.59 2.28 14.32
C GLU A 245 -1.35 3.17 13.11
N SER A 246 -0.81 4.36 13.31
CA SER A 246 -0.53 5.32 12.25
C SER A 246 0.98 5.52 12.12
N ASN A 247 1.52 5.21 10.95
CA ASN A 247 2.94 5.37 10.66
C ASN A 247 3.15 6.22 9.41
N LEU A 248 4.27 6.95 9.43
CA LEU A 248 4.76 7.74 8.32
C LEU A 248 5.86 6.97 7.61
N TYR A 249 5.77 6.93 6.29
CA TYR A 249 6.74 6.27 5.40
C TYR A 249 7.29 7.26 4.40
N ALA A 250 8.60 7.25 4.17
CA ALA A 250 9.24 7.97 3.08
C ALA A 250 9.22 7.13 1.80
N ILE A 251 8.94 7.76 0.66
CA ILE A 251 9.01 7.12 -0.65
C ILE A 251 10.47 7.16 -1.14
N HIS A 252 10.95 6.04 -1.66
CA HIS A 252 12.29 5.87 -2.21
C HIS A 252 12.22 5.60 -3.72
N PRO A 253 12.33 6.64 -4.57
CA PRO A 253 12.21 6.49 -6.02
C PRO A 253 13.31 5.59 -6.60
N GLU A 254 14.50 5.57 -6.01
CA GLU A 254 15.64 4.74 -6.45
C GLU A 254 15.43 3.24 -6.23
N MET A 255 14.60 2.86 -5.27
CA MET A 255 14.21 1.48 -4.99
C MET A 255 12.85 1.12 -5.59
N SER A 256 12.11 2.09 -6.11
CA SER A 256 10.81 1.91 -6.76
C SER A 256 10.96 1.59 -8.24
N HIS A 257 10.02 0.83 -8.79
CA HIS A 257 9.90 0.58 -10.23
C HIS A 257 8.51 1.01 -10.68
N VAL A 258 8.42 2.16 -11.32
CA VAL A 258 7.15 2.78 -11.72
C VAL A 258 7.04 2.88 -13.22
N SER A 259 5.81 2.95 -13.75
CA SER A 259 5.60 3.13 -15.18
C SER A 259 6.09 4.50 -15.66
N LYS A 260 6.40 4.60 -16.96
CA LYS A 260 6.80 5.88 -17.59
C LYS A 260 5.72 6.96 -17.43
N GLU A 261 4.46 6.57 -17.52
CA GLU A 261 3.31 7.44 -17.36
C GLU A 261 3.22 7.97 -15.92
N PHE A 262 3.49 7.13 -14.93
CA PHE A 262 3.55 7.54 -13.53
C PHE A 262 4.73 8.50 -13.30
N ALA A 263 5.91 8.13 -13.76
CA ALA A 263 7.12 8.95 -13.63
C ALA A 263 7.00 10.33 -14.31
N ALA A 264 6.24 10.41 -15.42
CA ALA A 264 5.97 11.67 -16.11
C ALA A 264 5.18 12.69 -15.26
N GLY A 265 4.50 12.24 -14.21
CA GLY A 265 3.84 13.14 -13.26
C GLY A 265 4.80 14.01 -12.46
N ASP A 266 6.02 13.50 -12.17
CA ASP A 266 7.11 14.25 -11.52
C ASP A 266 8.50 13.73 -11.94
N PRO A 267 8.95 14.04 -13.16
CA PRO A 267 10.19 13.47 -13.70
C PRO A 267 11.43 13.80 -12.87
N GLY A 268 11.47 15.00 -12.26
CA GLY A 268 12.57 15.43 -11.41
C GLY A 268 12.75 14.60 -10.15
N TYR A 269 11.75 13.84 -9.75
CA TYR A 269 11.80 12.94 -8.60
C TYR A 269 11.95 11.46 -9.00
N TRP A 270 11.19 10.99 -9.99
CA TRP A 270 11.12 9.57 -10.33
C TRP A 270 12.21 9.09 -11.29
N ILE A 271 12.84 9.99 -12.09
CA ILE A 271 13.83 9.63 -13.13
C ILE A 271 15.28 9.81 -12.65
N GLN A 272 15.51 10.27 -11.42
CA GLN A 272 16.86 10.47 -10.86
C GLN A 272 17.50 9.16 -10.38
N LYS A 273 17.56 8.14 -11.25
CA LYS A 273 18.21 6.85 -10.93
C LYS A 273 19.64 6.79 -11.42
#